data_0e7a9b37d7eafce98a1a59d2a3a3b740
#
_entry.id   0e7a9b37d7eafce98a1a59d2a3a3b740
#
_cell.length_a   1.000
_cell.length_b   1.000
_cell.length_c   1.000
_cell.angle_alpha   90.00
_cell.angle_beta   90.00
_cell.angle_gamma   90.00
#
_symmetry.space_group_name_H-M   'P 1'
#
loop_
_entity.id
_entity.type
_entity.pdbx_description
1 polymer ?
#
loop_
_entity_poly.entity_id
_entity_poly.type
_entity_poly.pdbx_seq_one_letter_code
_entity_poly.pdbx_strand_id
1 'polypeptide(L)'
;MEKLLKRKIDAYLVDWKNNPDRKPLIIKGARQIGKTHSIEWFANKNYANVIQINFVEQKKYKAIFDDGFEVDTILKNISLLNPEFKFVPGETIFFFDELQACPNCATSLKFFKLDGRFDVICSGSLMGINYKEIESNSVGYKEDYEMHSMDFEEFLWAKGYNEDFIEDLYKHMLEVKPLGQLQMDILMELFRDYVTIGGMPEVVNTYIKNKNFSGTLAIQKQLLKDYEEDITKYVEGLDKAKVKAVYNHISTFLAKENKRFQITKIGKNARNRDYIGCVEWLANAGVVNICYCMNEPELPLKGNYDSKLYKIYYKDTGLLIASLDEEAQEDLRANKNLGTYKGAIYENIVGDMLVKQGYSLYYYSNDRPSIEMDFFVRDSDSLIPVEVKANDGATASLNNLLKEDKYPDIKYGIKLGYKNIGFNGKFYTFPYFLTFLLKRFVTERNKK
;
A
#
# COMPACT_ATOMS: atom_id res chain seq x y z
N MET A 1 5.50 15.15 22.13
CA MET A 1 4.53 15.15 21.01
C MET A 1 3.64 13.94 21.20
N GLU A 2 2.34 14.11 21.27
CA GLU A 2 1.40 13.00 21.43
C GLU A 2 1.21 12.31 20.08
N LYS A 3 1.26 10.96 20.06
CA LYS A 3 1.07 10.23 18.82
C LYS A 3 -0.42 10.11 18.52
N LEU A 4 -0.86 10.74 17.43
CA LEU A 4 -2.27 10.79 17.07
C LEU A 4 -2.80 9.44 16.53
N LEU A 5 -1.99 8.70 15.78
CA LEU A 5 -2.38 7.44 15.12
C LEU A 5 -1.31 6.37 15.33
N LYS A 6 -1.73 5.19 15.79
CA LYS A 6 -0.86 4.00 15.87
C LYS A 6 -0.69 3.39 14.48
N ARG A 7 0.54 2.99 14.14
CA ARG A 7 0.88 2.42 12.84
C ARG A 7 1.63 1.09 13.00
N LYS A 8 1.52 0.20 12.04
CA LYS A 8 2.27 -1.07 12.00
C LYS A 8 3.77 -0.87 11.96
N ILE A 9 4.21 0.20 11.30
CA ILE A 9 5.64 0.57 11.29
C ILE A 9 6.21 0.82 12.68
N ASP A 10 5.40 1.16 13.67
CA ASP A 10 5.89 1.45 15.03
C ASP A 10 6.52 0.22 15.69
N ALA A 11 5.85 -0.93 15.56
CA ALA A 11 6.38 -2.20 16.02
C ALA A 11 7.64 -2.60 15.23
N TYR A 12 7.58 -2.46 13.89
CA TYR A 12 8.74 -2.73 13.04
C TYR A 12 9.98 -1.92 13.44
N LEU A 13 9.83 -0.62 13.72
CA LEU A 13 10.94 0.25 14.13
C LEU A 13 11.54 -0.16 15.47
N VAL A 14 10.71 -0.64 16.41
CA VAL A 14 11.17 -1.18 17.69
C VAL A 14 11.96 -2.47 17.47
N ASP A 15 11.43 -3.39 16.66
CA ASP A 15 12.09 -4.65 16.33
C ASP A 15 13.41 -4.41 15.58
N TRP A 16 13.41 -3.45 14.64
CA TRP A 16 14.62 -3.03 13.93
C TRP A 16 15.69 -2.51 14.90
N LYS A 17 15.34 -1.64 15.84
CA LYS A 17 16.28 -1.12 16.84
C LYS A 17 16.86 -2.22 17.73
N ASN A 18 16.05 -3.21 18.09
CA ASN A 18 16.47 -4.33 18.95
C ASN A 18 17.31 -5.38 18.20
N ASN A 19 17.35 -5.34 16.87
CA ASN A 19 18.20 -6.23 16.09
C ASN A 19 19.68 -5.79 16.19
N PRO A 20 20.60 -6.61 16.74
CA PRO A 20 22.02 -6.24 16.85
C PRO A 20 22.70 -6.07 15.49
N ASP A 21 22.18 -6.75 14.45
CA ASP A 21 22.71 -6.70 13.09
C ASP A 21 21.97 -5.69 12.20
N ARG A 22 21.12 -4.83 12.77
CA ARG A 22 20.35 -3.82 12.02
C ARG A 22 21.22 -3.01 11.07
N LYS A 23 20.67 -2.70 9.94
CA LYS A 23 21.30 -1.88 8.91
C LYS A 23 20.62 -0.52 8.83
N PRO A 24 21.28 0.51 8.29
CA PRO A 24 20.60 1.74 7.90
C PRO A 24 19.30 1.44 7.17
N LEU A 25 18.21 2.09 7.60
CA LEU A 25 16.85 1.81 7.13
C LEU A 25 16.38 2.91 6.17
N ILE A 26 15.84 2.52 5.02
CA ILE A 26 15.16 3.45 4.10
C ILE A 26 13.66 3.16 4.13
N ILE A 27 12.87 4.11 4.61
CA ILE A 27 11.41 4.04 4.61
C ILE A 27 10.88 4.74 3.37
N LYS A 28 10.35 3.92 2.45
CA LYS A 28 9.78 4.35 1.17
C LYS A 28 8.25 4.32 1.24
N GLY A 29 7.60 5.12 0.43
CA GLY A 29 6.15 5.08 0.31
C GLY A 29 5.61 6.32 -0.36
N ALA A 30 4.32 6.33 -0.70
CA ALA A 30 3.65 7.46 -1.30
C ALA A 30 3.80 8.73 -0.44
N ARG A 31 3.49 9.88 -1.01
CA ARG A 31 3.46 11.12 -0.25
C ARG A 31 2.31 11.13 0.76
N GLN A 32 2.50 11.87 1.85
CA GLN A 32 1.49 12.17 2.88
C GLN A 32 0.93 10.93 3.62
N ILE A 33 1.63 9.79 3.59
CA ILE A 33 1.26 8.57 4.33
C ILE A 33 1.81 8.53 5.77
N GLY A 34 2.49 9.61 6.23
CA GLY A 34 2.95 9.76 7.60
C GLY A 34 4.36 9.22 7.90
N LYS A 35 5.23 9.03 6.88
CA LYS A 35 6.62 8.55 7.06
C LYS A 35 7.41 9.38 8.07
N THR A 36 7.57 10.67 7.79
CA THR A 36 8.33 11.61 8.62
C THR A 36 7.82 11.61 10.06
N HIS A 37 6.51 11.68 10.25
CA HIS A 37 5.89 11.68 11.58
C HIS A 37 6.18 10.40 12.39
N SER A 38 6.08 9.23 11.75
CA SER A 38 6.39 7.94 12.41
C SER A 38 7.86 7.84 12.81
N ILE A 39 8.77 8.31 11.95
CA ILE A 39 10.22 8.31 12.23
C ILE A 39 10.55 9.28 13.36
N GLU A 40 10.04 10.50 13.31
CA GLU A 40 10.24 11.51 14.37
C GLU A 40 9.74 11.02 15.73
N TRP A 41 8.53 10.45 15.75
CA TRP A 41 7.98 9.88 16.98
C TRP A 41 8.89 8.78 17.55
N PHE A 42 9.31 7.84 16.70
CA PHE A 42 10.20 6.75 17.10
C PHE A 42 11.56 7.28 17.58
N ALA A 43 12.20 8.16 16.81
CA ALA A 43 13.51 8.71 17.10
C ALA A 43 13.52 9.45 18.44
N ASN A 44 12.58 10.38 18.64
CA ASN A 44 12.49 11.18 19.88
C ASN A 44 12.17 10.32 21.13
N LYS A 45 11.49 9.19 20.96
CA LYS A 45 11.19 8.28 22.08
C LYS A 45 12.36 7.39 22.46
N ASN A 46 13.24 7.07 21.51
CA ASN A 46 14.20 6.00 21.65
C ASN A 46 15.68 6.42 21.68
N TYR A 47 15.98 7.69 21.36
CA TYR A 47 17.35 8.23 21.31
C TYR A 47 17.46 9.53 22.08
N ALA A 48 18.61 9.74 22.71
CA ALA A 48 18.90 10.98 23.44
C ALA A 48 19.17 12.15 22.49
N ASN A 49 19.76 11.86 21.30
CA ASN A 49 20.07 12.85 20.30
C ASN A 49 19.49 12.43 18.95
N VAL A 50 18.73 13.34 18.33
CA VAL A 50 18.15 13.13 16.99
C VAL A 50 18.72 14.19 16.05
N ILE A 51 19.46 13.74 15.06
CA ILE A 51 20.01 14.60 14.01
C ILE A 51 19.08 14.50 12.79
N GLN A 52 18.11 15.40 12.71
CA GLN A 52 17.18 15.44 11.60
C GLN A 52 17.62 16.45 10.54
N ILE A 53 17.73 15.99 9.30
CA ILE A 53 18.09 16.80 8.15
C ILE A 53 17.12 16.51 7.01
N ASN A 54 16.38 17.54 6.58
CA ASN A 54 15.52 17.48 5.40
C ASN A 54 16.23 18.12 4.20
N PHE A 55 16.58 17.33 3.20
CA PHE A 55 17.37 17.79 2.05
C PHE A 55 16.63 18.71 1.07
N VAL A 56 15.32 18.82 1.15
CA VAL A 56 14.51 19.76 0.36
C VAL A 56 14.50 21.14 1.03
N GLU A 57 14.31 21.16 2.34
CA GLU A 57 14.20 22.40 3.14
C GLU A 57 15.60 22.96 3.47
N GLN A 58 16.53 22.09 3.84
CA GLN A 58 17.85 22.44 4.32
C GLN A 58 18.93 22.12 3.27
N LYS A 59 18.81 22.69 2.09
CA LYS A 59 19.65 22.39 0.90
C LYS A 59 21.15 22.46 1.18
N LYS A 60 21.60 23.30 2.11
CA LYS A 60 23.03 23.45 2.48
C LYS A 60 23.64 22.14 3.01
N TYR A 61 22.83 21.27 3.63
CA TYR A 61 23.32 19.99 4.14
C TYR A 61 23.61 18.95 3.05
N LYS A 62 23.27 19.18 1.78
CA LYS A 62 23.68 18.27 0.70
C LYS A 62 25.21 18.21 0.56
N ALA A 63 25.89 19.32 0.86
CA ALA A 63 27.34 19.44 0.80
C ALA A 63 28.08 18.62 1.87
N ILE A 64 27.42 18.04 2.87
CA ILE A 64 28.11 17.24 3.91
C ILE A 64 28.79 15.98 3.35
N PHE A 65 28.43 15.57 2.13
CA PHE A 65 28.97 14.40 1.43
C PHE A 65 30.01 14.75 0.36
N ASP A 66 30.31 16.04 0.11
CA ASP A 66 31.17 16.47 -0.99
C ASP A 66 32.66 16.13 -0.74
N ASP A 67 33.07 16.07 0.54
CA ASP A 67 34.44 15.75 0.95
C ASP A 67 34.67 14.23 1.14
N GLY A 68 33.65 13.40 0.87
CA GLY A 68 33.71 11.96 1.00
C GLY A 68 32.63 11.40 1.93
N PHE A 69 32.58 10.07 2.03
CA PHE A 69 31.52 9.34 2.73
C PHE A 69 31.96 8.78 4.08
N GLU A 70 33.19 9.02 4.53
CA GLU A 70 33.67 8.62 5.84
C GLU A 70 32.85 9.31 6.92
N VAL A 71 32.38 8.54 7.93
CA VAL A 71 31.45 9.05 8.94
C VAL A 71 32.05 10.25 9.67
N ASP A 72 33.33 10.21 10.05
CA ASP A 72 33.98 11.33 10.75
C ASP A 72 34.02 12.60 9.90
N THR A 73 34.19 12.49 8.57
CA THR A 73 34.13 13.62 7.65
C THR A 73 32.71 14.20 7.60
N ILE A 74 31.69 13.34 7.52
CA ILE A 74 30.26 13.76 7.54
C ILE A 74 29.93 14.46 8.86
N LEU A 75 30.36 13.90 10.01
CA LEU A 75 30.13 14.52 11.33
C LEU A 75 30.77 15.90 11.44
N LYS A 76 32.04 16.03 10.97
CA LYS A 76 32.73 17.31 10.93
C LYS A 76 31.96 18.33 10.09
N ASN A 77 31.51 17.95 8.90
CA ASN A 77 30.77 18.85 8.01
C ASN A 77 29.41 19.25 8.60
N ILE A 78 28.72 18.32 9.28
CA ILE A 78 27.48 18.64 10.00
C ILE A 78 27.77 19.63 11.14
N SER A 79 28.83 19.42 11.94
CA SER A 79 29.22 20.32 13.05
C SER A 79 29.54 21.72 12.56
N LEU A 80 30.18 21.86 11.38
CA LEU A 80 30.45 23.17 10.78
C LEU A 80 29.17 23.92 10.40
N LEU A 81 28.12 23.20 10.02
CA LEU A 81 26.82 23.77 9.66
C LEU A 81 25.92 24.04 10.87
N ASN A 82 26.05 23.19 11.91
CA ASN A 82 25.33 23.34 13.16
C ASN A 82 26.15 22.77 14.35
N PRO A 83 26.88 23.62 15.09
CA PRO A 83 27.72 23.21 16.21
C PRO A 83 26.96 22.74 17.44
N GLU A 84 25.63 22.89 17.48
CA GLU A 84 24.80 22.44 18.61
C GLU A 84 24.50 20.93 18.56
N PHE A 85 24.68 20.29 17.41
CA PHE A 85 24.46 18.86 17.27
C PHE A 85 25.48 18.05 18.10
N LYS A 86 24.98 17.07 18.84
CA LYS A 86 25.78 16.16 19.66
C LYS A 86 25.77 14.77 19.04
N PHE A 87 26.97 14.19 18.90
CA PHE A 87 27.17 12.85 18.34
C PHE A 87 27.68 11.90 19.42
N VAL A 88 26.78 11.17 20.05
CA VAL A 88 27.10 10.20 21.10
C VAL A 88 26.86 8.81 20.54
N PRO A 89 27.91 7.95 20.43
CA PRO A 89 27.76 6.59 19.93
C PRO A 89 26.68 5.80 20.69
N GLY A 90 25.80 5.14 19.96
CA GLY A 90 24.67 4.37 20.52
C GLY A 90 23.48 5.18 21.02
N GLU A 91 23.64 6.51 21.23
CA GLU A 91 22.57 7.39 21.73
C GLU A 91 22.07 8.38 20.68
N THR A 92 22.74 8.47 19.53
CA THR A 92 22.39 9.38 18.44
C THR A 92 21.83 8.61 17.25
N ILE A 93 20.72 9.08 16.71
CA ILE A 93 20.18 8.63 15.43
C ILE A 93 20.22 9.76 14.40
N PHE A 94 20.59 9.41 13.16
CA PHE A 94 20.44 10.29 12.01
C PHE A 94 19.13 9.99 11.32
N PHE A 95 18.34 11.03 11.14
CA PHE A 95 17.13 10.99 10.30
C PHE A 95 17.33 11.87 9.08
N PHE A 96 17.59 11.26 7.93
CA PHE A 96 17.71 11.93 6.65
C PHE A 96 16.40 11.87 5.89
N ASP A 97 15.71 13.00 5.82
CA ASP A 97 14.42 13.12 5.17
C ASP A 97 14.56 13.62 3.72
N GLU A 98 13.63 13.19 2.85
CA GLU A 98 13.62 13.49 1.42
C GLU A 98 14.89 13.02 0.70
N LEU A 99 15.26 11.74 0.91
CA LEU A 99 16.47 11.09 0.38
C LEU A 99 16.67 11.32 -1.13
N GLN A 100 15.57 11.38 -1.91
CA GLN A 100 15.63 11.63 -3.35
C GLN A 100 16.21 12.99 -3.71
N ALA A 101 16.24 13.94 -2.79
CA ALA A 101 16.85 15.25 -3.02
C ALA A 101 18.39 15.26 -2.82
N CYS A 102 18.96 14.16 -2.26
CA CYS A 102 20.40 14.01 -2.02
C CYS A 102 20.86 12.57 -2.28
N PRO A 103 21.15 12.18 -3.55
CA PRO A 103 21.58 10.83 -3.91
C PRO A 103 22.81 10.34 -3.14
N ASN A 104 23.77 11.23 -2.84
CA ASN A 104 24.97 10.92 -2.09
C ASN A 104 24.70 10.39 -0.68
N CYS A 105 23.59 10.77 -0.07
CA CYS A 105 23.15 10.21 1.21
C CYS A 105 22.92 8.69 1.12
N ALA A 106 22.33 8.18 0.02
CA ALA A 106 22.15 6.74 -0.17
C ALA A 106 23.50 6.00 -0.28
N THR A 107 24.51 6.62 -0.88
CA THR A 107 25.88 6.08 -0.96
C THR A 107 26.54 6.01 0.41
N SER A 108 26.30 6.99 1.28
CA SER A 108 26.91 7.05 2.62
C SER A 108 26.43 5.95 3.58
N LEU A 109 25.28 5.34 3.33
CA LEU A 109 24.68 4.34 4.24
C LEU A 109 25.60 3.12 4.47
N LYS A 110 26.37 2.70 3.47
CA LYS A 110 27.38 1.65 3.62
C LYS A 110 28.41 2.02 4.68
N PHE A 111 28.87 3.26 4.68
CA PHE A 111 29.91 3.74 5.60
C PHE A 111 29.35 3.82 7.01
N PHE A 112 28.12 4.28 7.21
CA PHE A 112 27.46 4.24 8.51
C PHE A 112 27.29 2.81 9.06
N LYS A 113 26.94 1.82 8.20
CA LYS A 113 26.85 0.42 8.63
C LYS A 113 28.20 -0.15 9.05
N LEU A 114 29.27 0.19 8.32
CA LEU A 114 30.62 -0.29 8.63
C LEU A 114 31.21 0.38 9.88
N ASP A 115 30.88 1.65 10.11
CA ASP A 115 31.28 2.40 11.29
C ASP A 115 30.57 1.88 12.56
N GLY A 116 29.28 1.63 12.49
CA GLY A 116 28.47 1.00 13.54
C GLY A 116 28.21 1.86 14.78
N ARG A 117 28.73 3.09 14.88
CA ARG A 117 28.52 3.99 16.03
C ARG A 117 27.12 4.59 16.09
N PHE A 118 26.46 4.76 14.95
CA PHE A 118 25.23 5.53 14.81
C PHE A 118 24.19 4.79 14.00
N ASP A 119 22.95 4.92 14.43
CA ASP A 119 21.79 4.45 13.69
C ASP A 119 21.36 5.49 12.66
N VAL A 120 20.90 5.01 11.50
CA VAL A 120 20.44 5.88 10.41
C VAL A 120 19.10 5.40 9.89
N ILE A 121 18.14 6.31 9.82
CA ILE A 121 16.88 6.12 9.10
C ILE A 121 16.78 7.22 8.04
N CYS A 122 16.45 6.81 6.81
CA CYS A 122 16.12 7.72 5.73
C CYS A 122 14.63 7.61 5.39
N SER A 123 14.02 8.70 4.97
CA SER A 123 12.72 8.65 4.31
C SER A 123 12.80 9.20 2.90
N GLY A 124 11.95 8.68 2.02
CA GLY A 124 11.85 9.16 0.66
C GLY A 124 10.51 8.85 0.00
N SER A 125 10.08 9.76 -0.87
CA SER A 125 8.92 9.52 -1.71
C SER A 125 9.30 8.55 -2.83
N LEU A 126 8.42 7.58 -3.12
CA LEU A 126 8.58 6.66 -4.25
C LEU A 126 8.71 7.40 -5.59
N MET A 127 8.06 8.56 -5.73
CA MET A 127 8.07 9.36 -6.97
C MET A 127 9.43 9.97 -7.31
N GLY A 128 10.28 10.22 -6.33
CA GLY A 128 11.49 11.00 -6.53
C GLY A 128 12.80 10.21 -6.46
N ILE A 129 12.76 8.92 -6.12
CA ILE A 129 14.00 8.15 -5.99
C ILE A 129 14.47 7.71 -7.37
N ASN A 130 15.40 8.48 -7.93
CA ASN A 130 16.08 8.13 -9.18
C ASN A 130 17.35 7.32 -8.87
N TYR A 131 17.26 6.00 -8.89
CA TYR A 131 18.38 5.11 -8.64
C TYR A 131 19.55 5.25 -9.66
N LYS A 132 19.31 5.89 -10.80
CA LYS A 132 20.38 6.13 -11.81
C LYS A 132 21.38 7.21 -11.38
N GLU A 133 20.97 8.11 -10.48
CA GLU A 133 21.83 9.18 -9.96
C GLU A 133 22.60 8.77 -8.71
N ILE A 134 22.31 7.59 -8.14
CA ILE A 134 23.01 7.09 -6.96
C ILE A 134 24.27 6.36 -7.39
N GLU A 135 25.45 6.89 -7.05
CA GLU A 135 26.74 6.32 -7.37
C GLU A 135 26.90 4.89 -6.83
N SER A 136 26.43 4.65 -5.61
CA SER A 136 26.33 3.33 -5.01
C SER A 136 25.06 3.23 -4.14
N ASN A 137 24.19 2.28 -4.44
CA ASN A 137 22.93 2.08 -3.67
C ASN A 137 23.12 1.29 -2.37
N SER A 138 24.34 1.23 -1.83
CA SER A 138 24.66 0.54 -0.56
C SER A 138 24.06 -0.88 -0.47
N VAL A 139 24.07 -1.63 -1.58
CA VAL A 139 23.50 -2.97 -1.68
C VAL A 139 24.14 -3.89 -0.63
N GLY A 140 23.31 -4.59 0.14
CA GLY A 140 23.75 -5.45 1.25
C GLY A 140 23.99 -4.72 2.58
N TYR A 141 24.11 -3.39 2.58
CA TYR A 141 24.42 -2.56 3.75
C TYR A 141 23.23 -1.73 4.25
N LYS A 142 22.05 -1.86 3.65
CA LYS A 142 20.82 -1.18 4.02
C LYS A 142 19.63 -2.12 4.03
N GLU A 143 18.57 -1.72 4.70
CA GLU A 143 17.25 -2.33 4.66
C GLU A 143 16.23 -1.36 4.07
N ASP A 144 15.23 -1.88 3.38
CA ASP A 144 14.14 -1.09 2.82
C ASP A 144 12.82 -1.51 3.48
N TYR A 145 12.00 -0.54 3.87
CA TYR A 145 10.65 -0.74 4.33
C TYR A 145 9.67 0.06 3.46
N GLU A 146 8.70 -0.62 2.85
CA GLU A 146 7.63 0.06 2.11
C GLU A 146 6.47 0.35 3.05
N MET A 147 6.24 1.65 3.33
CA MET A 147 5.12 2.11 4.12
C MET A 147 3.94 2.43 3.20
N HIS A 148 2.75 2.00 3.58
CA HIS A 148 1.50 2.27 2.88
C HIS A 148 0.62 3.29 3.62
N SER A 149 -0.45 3.77 3.00
CA SER A 149 -1.56 4.41 3.72
C SER A 149 -2.13 3.44 4.76
N MET A 150 -2.82 3.93 5.78
CA MET A 150 -3.36 3.10 6.85
C MET A 150 -4.23 1.98 6.30
N ASP A 151 -4.05 0.77 6.80
CA ASP A 151 -4.94 -0.34 6.49
C ASP A 151 -6.16 -0.37 7.43
N PHE A 152 -7.05 -1.34 7.24
CA PHE A 152 -8.27 -1.41 8.04
C PHE A 152 -8.00 -1.73 9.51
N GLU A 153 -6.95 -2.48 9.83
CA GLU A 153 -6.54 -2.76 11.20
C GLU A 153 -6.05 -1.49 11.90
N GLU A 154 -5.21 -0.69 11.23
CA GLU A 154 -4.73 0.60 11.73
C GLU A 154 -5.90 1.61 11.91
N PHE A 155 -6.90 1.55 11.01
CA PHE A 155 -8.14 2.32 11.16
C PHE A 155 -8.95 1.86 12.39
N LEU A 156 -9.07 0.55 12.63
CA LEU A 156 -9.72 0.02 13.85
C LEU A 156 -8.99 0.48 15.12
N TRP A 157 -7.65 0.47 15.12
CA TRP A 157 -6.88 1.04 16.23
C TRP A 157 -7.16 2.53 16.44
N ALA A 158 -7.28 3.31 15.37
CA ALA A 158 -7.64 4.72 15.43
C ALA A 158 -9.05 4.95 15.99
N LYS A 159 -9.97 3.99 15.80
CA LYS A 159 -11.32 3.97 16.38
C LYS A 159 -11.35 3.49 17.85
N GLY A 160 -10.20 3.05 18.40
CA GLY A 160 -10.08 2.61 19.79
C GLY A 160 -10.18 1.09 20.01
N TYR A 161 -10.26 0.29 18.95
CA TYR A 161 -10.17 -1.17 19.06
C TYR A 161 -8.72 -1.60 19.32
N ASN A 162 -8.54 -2.61 20.15
CA ASN A 162 -7.21 -3.12 20.53
C ASN A 162 -6.86 -4.44 19.82
N GLU A 163 -5.65 -4.94 20.10
CA GLU A 163 -5.17 -6.21 19.55
C GLU A 163 -6.01 -7.41 19.96
N ASP A 164 -6.54 -7.43 21.18
CA ASP A 164 -7.39 -8.54 21.65
C ASP A 164 -8.67 -8.67 20.80
N PHE A 165 -9.23 -7.52 20.40
CA PHE A 165 -10.37 -7.50 19.47
C PHE A 165 -10.00 -8.06 18.10
N ILE A 166 -8.85 -7.69 17.57
CA ILE A 166 -8.35 -8.21 16.29
C ILE A 166 -8.11 -9.72 16.39
N GLU A 167 -7.54 -10.18 17.49
CA GLU A 167 -7.28 -11.60 17.73
C GLU A 167 -8.59 -12.42 17.86
N ASP A 168 -9.62 -11.85 18.45
CA ASP A 168 -10.95 -12.48 18.51
C ASP A 168 -11.55 -12.63 17.09
N LEU A 169 -11.46 -11.60 16.25
CA LEU A 169 -11.89 -11.69 14.84
C LEU A 169 -11.12 -12.77 14.09
N TYR A 170 -9.80 -12.84 14.30
CA TYR A 170 -8.96 -13.86 13.67
C TYR A 170 -9.33 -15.28 14.13
N LYS A 171 -9.63 -15.49 15.41
CA LYS A 171 -10.12 -16.75 15.94
C LYS A 171 -11.42 -17.20 15.26
N HIS A 172 -12.40 -16.31 15.13
CA HIS A 172 -13.63 -16.58 14.40
C HIS A 172 -13.34 -17.04 12.96
N MET A 173 -12.41 -16.37 12.30
CA MET A 173 -11.99 -16.70 10.93
C MET A 173 -11.32 -18.08 10.85
N LEU A 174 -10.40 -18.39 11.77
CA LEU A 174 -9.66 -19.66 11.81
C LEU A 174 -10.53 -20.86 12.16
N GLU A 175 -11.49 -20.68 13.09
CA GLU A 175 -12.46 -21.69 13.52
C GLU A 175 -13.68 -21.80 12.59
N VAL A 176 -13.75 -20.95 11.56
CA VAL A 176 -14.91 -20.84 10.65
C VAL A 176 -16.21 -20.62 11.40
N LYS A 177 -16.15 -19.84 12.48
CA LYS A 177 -17.28 -19.56 13.36
C LYS A 177 -17.94 -18.23 12.96
N PRO A 178 -19.23 -18.20 12.65
CA PRO A 178 -19.92 -16.97 12.34
C PRO A 178 -19.83 -15.93 13.46
N LEU A 179 -19.70 -14.66 13.10
CA LEU A 179 -19.81 -13.53 14.02
C LEU A 179 -21.28 -13.31 14.42
N GLY A 180 -21.52 -12.75 15.62
CA GLY A 180 -22.84 -12.30 16.01
C GLY A 180 -23.38 -11.18 15.10
N GLN A 181 -24.71 -11.06 14.99
CA GLN A 181 -25.33 -10.06 14.09
C GLN A 181 -24.86 -8.63 14.42
N LEU A 182 -24.83 -8.26 15.70
CA LEU A 182 -24.36 -6.93 16.13
C LEU A 182 -22.91 -6.66 15.70
N GLN A 183 -22.01 -7.67 15.81
CA GLN A 183 -20.62 -7.55 15.37
C GLN A 183 -20.55 -7.35 13.84
N MET A 184 -21.35 -8.13 13.09
CA MET A 184 -21.42 -7.98 11.63
C MET A 184 -21.87 -6.57 11.22
N ASP A 185 -22.93 -6.05 11.83
CA ASP A 185 -23.51 -4.75 11.48
C ASP A 185 -22.51 -3.62 11.77
N ILE A 186 -21.90 -3.62 12.97
CA ILE A 186 -20.90 -2.60 13.37
C ILE A 186 -19.67 -2.68 12.48
N LEU A 187 -19.10 -3.86 12.23
CA LEU A 187 -17.91 -4.00 11.42
C LEU A 187 -18.14 -3.66 9.96
N MET A 188 -19.31 -3.97 9.41
CA MET A 188 -19.68 -3.56 8.06
C MET A 188 -19.88 -2.04 7.95
N GLU A 189 -20.37 -1.38 8.98
CA GLU A 189 -20.46 0.08 9.03
C GLU A 189 -19.06 0.70 9.07
N LEU A 190 -18.20 0.27 9.99
CA LEU A 190 -16.81 0.71 10.10
C LEU A 190 -16.03 0.48 8.80
N PHE A 191 -16.27 -0.63 8.13
CA PHE A 191 -15.64 -0.92 6.86
C PHE A 191 -16.12 0.02 5.75
N ARG A 192 -17.41 0.36 5.68
CA ARG A 192 -17.93 1.38 4.74
C ARG A 192 -17.33 2.74 5.01
N ASP A 193 -17.17 3.12 6.27
CA ASP A 193 -16.51 4.36 6.64
C ASP A 193 -15.08 4.37 6.12
N TYR A 194 -14.33 3.31 6.36
CA TYR A 194 -12.95 3.16 5.88
C TYR A 194 -12.86 3.17 4.34
N VAL A 195 -13.75 2.46 3.64
CA VAL A 195 -13.81 2.49 2.17
C VAL A 195 -14.03 3.91 1.65
N THR A 196 -14.87 4.69 2.36
CA THR A 196 -15.21 6.07 1.99
C THR A 196 -14.05 7.05 2.19
N ILE A 197 -13.38 6.98 3.35
CA ILE A 197 -12.31 7.93 3.69
C ILE A 197 -10.93 7.45 3.25
N GLY A 198 -10.74 6.16 3.04
CA GLY A 198 -9.44 5.54 2.78
C GLY A 198 -8.54 5.51 4.01
N GLY A 199 -7.24 5.30 3.75
CA GLY A 199 -6.21 5.18 4.78
C GLY A 199 -5.22 6.35 4.82
N MET A 200 -5.46 7.47 4.14
CA MET A 200 -4.57 8.63 4.21
C MET A 200 -4.63 9.23 5.61
N PRO A 201 -3.50 9.34 6.36
CA PRO A 201 -3.51 9.68 7.79
C PRO A 201 -4.21 10.98 8.14
N GLU A 202 -4.08 12.01 7.31
CA GLU A 202 -4.75 13.30 7.53
C GLU A 202 -6.27 13.17 7.41
N VAL A 203 -6.75 12.39 6.44
CA VAL A 203 -8.19 12.11 6.25
C VAL A 203 -8.73 11.31 7.43
N VAL A 204 -8.03 10.24 7.83
CA VAL A 204 -8.43 9.41 8.99
C VAL A 204 -8.43 10.24 10.27
N ASN A 205 -7.39 11.05 10.50
CA ASN A 205 -7.30 11.90 11.69
C ASN A 205 -8.44 12.93 11.75
N THR A 206 -8.77 13.54 10.62
CA THR A 206 -9.89 14.50 10.51
C THR A 206 -11.23 13.81 10.82
N TYR A 207 -11.45 12.62 10.27
CA TYR A 207 -12.63 11.81 10.54
C TYR A 207 -12.74 11.44 12.04
N ILE A 208 -11.65 10.97 12.67
CA ILE A 208 -11.63 10.60 14.09
C ILE A 208 -11.89 11.83 14.98
N LYS A 209 -11.22 12.96 14.70
CA LYS A 209 -11.35 14.19 15.45
C LYS A 209 -12.78 14.76 15.37
N ASN A 210 -13.34 14.83 14.18
CA ASN A 210 -14.67 15.41 13.94
C ASN A 210 -15.80 14.43 14.28
N LYS A 211 -15.51 13.12 14.42
CA LYS A 211 -16.47 12.02 14.59
C LYS A 211 -17.52 11.96 13.47
N ASN A 212 -17.19 12.49 12.31
CA ASN A 212 -18.01 12.51 11.09
C ASN A 212 -17.14 12.78 9.86
N PHE A 213 -17.73 12.80 8.67
CA PHE A 213 -17.01 12.97 7.40
C PHE A 213 -16.72 14.43 7.01
N SER A 214 -17.07 15.40 7.84
CA SER A 214 -16.85 16.80 7.53
C SER A 214 -15.37 17.10 7.29
N GLY A 215 -15.05 17.70 6.14
CA GLY A 215 -13.70 18.06 5.73
C GLY A 215 -12.90 16.93 5.05
N THR A 216 -13.31 15.66 5.16
CA THR A 216 -12.55 14.54 4.60
C THR A 216 -12.45 14.60 3.07
N LEU A 217 -13.54 14.87 2.37
CA LEU A 217 -13.56 14.98 0.92
C LEU A 217 -12.68 16.12 0.39
N ALA A 218 -12.65 17.25 1.09
CA ALA A 218 -11.81 18.39 0.69
C ALA A 218 -10.32 18.01 0.76
N ILE A 219 -9.89 17.30 1.81
CA ILE A 219 -8.52 16.81 1.95
C ILE A 219 -8.20 15.79 0.85
N GLN A 220 -9.08 14.83 0.59
CA GLN A 220 -8.89 13.83 -0.45
C GLN A 220 -8.78 14.46 -1.85
N LYS A 221 -9.62 15.45 -2.17
CA LYS A 221 -9.53 16.21 -3.43
C LYS A 221 -8.22 17.00 -3.53
N GLN A 222 -7.73 17.56 -2.43
CA GLN A 222 -6.42 18.23 -2.42
C GLN A 222 -5.28 17.23 -2.68
N LEU A 223 -5.31 16.07 -2.04
CA LEU A 223 -4.33 15.00 -2.27
C LEU A 223 -4.27 14.57 -3.74
N LEU A 224 -5.43 14.44 -4.40
CA LEU A 224 -5.47 14.11 -5.84
C LEU A 224 -4.79 15.18 -6.69
N LYS A 225 -4.98 16.47 -6.37
CA LYS A 225 -4.30 17.58 -7.06
C LYS A 225 -2.80 17.57 -6.79
N ASP A 226 -2.38 17.35 -5.54
CA ASP A 226 -0.96 17.27 -5.17
C ASP A 226 -0.27 16.13 -5.95
N TYR A 227 -0.90 14.98 -6.10
CA TYR A 227 -0.37 13.88 -6.93
C TYR A 227 -0.28 14.27 -8.42
N GLU A 228 -1.25 15.01 -8.96
CA GLU A 228 -1.20 15.48 -10.34
C GLU A 228 -0.05 16.48 -10.57
N GLU A 229 0.21 17.37 -9.60
CA GLU A 229 1.34 18.29 -9.61
C GLU A 229 2.67 17.55 -9.53
N ASP A 230 2.77 16.53 -8.68
CA ASP A 230 3.95 15.67 -8.57
C ASP A 230 4.25 14.91 -9.87
N ILE A 231 3.24 14.40 -10.57
CA ILE A 231 3.41 13.80 -11.89
C ILE A 231 4.08 14.81 -12.83
N THR A 232 3.65 16.07 -12.81
CA THR A 232 4.24 17.13 -13.63
C THR A 232 5.69 17.41 -13.27
N LYS A 233 6.04 17.32 -11.99
CA LYS A 233 7.38 17.63 -11.46
C LYS A 233 8.37 16.50 -11.68
N TYR A 234 7.97 15.25 -11.41
CA TYR A 234 8.91 14.13 -11.28
C TYR A 234 8.93 13.18 -12.49
N VAL A 235 8.01 13.29 -13.44
CA VAL A 235 8.07 12.48 -14.66
C VAL A 235 9.22 12.94 -15.54
N GLU A 236 10.20 12.07 -15.72
CA GLU A 236 11.33 12.25 -16.61
C GLU A 236 11.39 11.12 -17.64
N GLY A 237 11.81 11.44 -18.86
CA GLY A 237 11.96 10.46 -19.93
C GLY A 237 10.64 9.89 -20.49
N LEU A 238 9.48 10.29 -19.96
CA LEU A 238 8.14 9.95 -20.44
C LEU A 238 7.36 11.21 -20.81
N ASP A 239 6.33 11.04 -21.66
CA ASP A 239 5.41 12.11 -21.98
C ASP A 239 4.47 12.37 -20.78
N LYS A 240 4.69 13.50 -20.12
CA LYS A 240 3.90 13.95 -18.94
C LYS A 240 2.40 14.01 -19.24
N ALA A 241 2.01 14.42 -20.45
CA ALA A 241 0.60 14.46 -20.84
C ALA A 241 -0.02 13.07 -20.89
N LYS A 242 0.75 12.05 -21.32
CA LYS A 242 0.29 10.65 -21.30
C LYS A 242 0.15 10.11 -19.90
N VAL A 243 1.10 10.38 -19.00
CA VAL A 243 1.00 9.94 -17.60
C VAL A 243 -0.22 10.57 -16.92
N LYS A 244 -0.44 11.88 -17.13
CA LYS A 244 -1.66 12.56 -16.64
C LYS A 244 -2.94 11.98 -17.25
N ALA A 245 -2.93 11.68 -18.54
CA ALA A 245 -4.09 11.08 -19.21
C ALA A 245 -4.42 9.70 -18.60
N VAL A 246 -3.42 8.86 -18.29
CA VAL A 246 -3.64 7.59 -17.57
C VAL A 246 -4.23 7.85 -16.20
N TYR A 247 -3.60 8.74 -15.40
CA TYR A 247 -4.04 9.09 -14.06
C TYR A 247 -5.51 9.54 -14.01
N ASN A 248 -5.90 10.46 -14.89
CA ASN A 248 -7.25 11.03 -14.93
C ASN A 248 -8.32 10.04 -15.45
N HIS A 249 -7.92 8.90 -16.03
CA HIS A 249 -8.86 7.91 -16.53
C HIS A 249 -9.00 6.67 -15.65
N ILE A 250 -8.24 6.55 -14.53
CA ILE A 250 -8.27 5.36 -13.68
C ILE A 250 -9.69 5.04 -13.20
N SER A 251 -10.39 6.01 -12.61
CA SER A 251 -11.78 5.83 -12.14
C SER A 251 -12.74 5.41 -13.27
N THR A 252 -12.57 5.98 -14.46
CA THR A 252 -13.39 5.65 -15.64
C THR A 252 -13.21 4.20 -16.08
N PHE A 253 -11.99 3.62 -15.95
CA PHE A 253 -11.76 2.23 -16.32
C PHE A 253 -12.34 1.26 -15.29
N LEU A 254 -12.25 1.60 -14.01
CA LEU A 254 -12.81 0.78 -12.94
C LEU A 254 -14.35 0.71 -12.99
N ALA A 255 -14.99 1.74 -13.53
CA ALA A 255 -16.45 1.85 -13.63
C ALA A 255 -17.11 0.95 -14.70
N LYS A 256 -16.37 0.23 -15.52
CA LYS A 256 -16.90 -0.57 -16.62
C LYS A 256 -17.07 -2.03 -16.23
N GLU A 257 -17.99 -2.74 -16.90
CA GLU A 257 -18.14 -4.19 -16.75
C GLU A 257 -16.83 -4.93 -17.06
N ASN A 258 -16.13 -4.49 -18.13
CA ASN A 258 -14.78 -4.97 -18.43
C ASN A 258 -13.75 -3.99 -17.84
N LYS A 259 -13.25 -4.30 -16.66
CA LYS A 259 -12.28 -3.49 -15.89
C LYS A 259 -10.85 -3.57 -16.45
N ARG A 260 -10.62 -4.29 -17.56
CA ARG A 260 -9.31 -4.30 -18.24
C ARG A 260 -8.95 -2.90 -18.69
N PHE A 261 -7.72 -2.51 -18.43
CA PHE A 261 -7.22 -1.21 -18.88
C PHE A 261 -7.10 -1.19 -20.41
N GLN A 262 -7.92 -0.37 -21.06
CA GLN A 262 -7.98 -0.27 -22.53
C GLN A 262 -7.47 1.10 -22.98
N ILE A 263 -6.22 1.19 -23.33
CA ILE A 263 -5.54 2.43 -23.74
C ILE A 263 -6.22 3.13 -24.93
N THR A 264 -6.83 2.38 -25.84
CA THR A 264 -7.57 2.93 -26.96
C THR A 264 -8.73 3.87 -26.56
N LYS A 265 -9.13 3.85 -25.29
CA LYS A 265 -10.16 4.75 -24.74
C LYS A 265 -9.59 6.06 -24.19
N ILE A 266 -8.28 6.16 -23.99
CA ILE A 266 -7.61 7.42 -23.67
C ILE A 266 -7.48 8.29 -24.93
N GLY A 267 -7.31 7.68 -26.11
CA GLY A 267 -7.25 8.39 -27.38
C GLY A 267 -7.43 7.44 -28.57
N LYS A 268 -8.11 7.91 -29.63
CA LYS A 268 -8.44 7.10 -30.82
C LYS A 268 -7.28 6.38 -31.49
N ASN A 269 -6.04 6.86 -31.31
CA ASN A 269 -4.81 6.30 -31.87
C ASN A 269 -3.83 5.79 -30.80
N ALA A 270 -4.24 5.70 -29.54
CA ALA A 270 -3.38 5.27 -28.45
C ALA A 270 -3.05 3.77 -28.56
N ARG A 271 -1.75 3.43 -28.47
CA ARG A 271 -1.25 2.05 -28.51
C ARG A 271 -0.70 1.67 -27.13
N ASN A 272 -0.92 0.42 -26.73
CA ASN A 272 -0.46 -0.07 -25.41
C ASN A 272 1.02 0.19 -25.17
N ARG A 273 1.87 -0.05 -26.17
CA ARG A 273 3.32 0.18 -26.09
C ARG A 273 3.73 1.62 -25.72
N ASP A 274 2.86 2.60 -26.03
CA ASP A 274 3.17 4.03 -25.81
C ASP A 274 2.79 4.52 -24.42
N TYR A 275 2.07 3.68 -23.62
CA TYR A 275 1.53 4.03 -22.30
C TYR A 275 1.93 3.06 -21.17
N ILE A 276 2.49 1.88 -21.49
CA ILE A 276 2.85 0.89 -20.44
C ILE A 276 3.83 1.49 -19.44
N GLY A 277 4.84 2.23 -19.91
CA GLY A 277 5.77 2.94 -19.04
C GLY A 277 5.11 4.01 -18.17
N CYS A 278 4.00 4.60 -18.63
CA CYS A 278 3.22 5.56 -17.84
C CYS A 278 2.50 4.88 -16.67
N VAL A 279 1.93 3.70 -16.91
CA VAL A 279 1.27 2.90 -15.87
C VAL A 279 2.28 2.38 -14.86
N GLU A 280 3.42 1.85 -15.31
CA GLU A 280 4.51 1.38 -14.46
C GLU A 280 5.08 2.52 -13.62
N TRP A 281 5.22 3.72 -14.20
CA TRP A 281 5.64 4.91 -13.46
C TRP A 281 4.67 5.23 -12.33
N LEU A 282 3.36 5.25 -12.60
CA LEU A 282 2.33 5.50 -11.57
C LEU A 282 2.33 4.44 -10.46
N ALA A 283 2.59 3.18 -10.81
CA ALA A 283 2.70 2.09 -9.83
C ALA A 283 3.94 2.26 -8.95
N ASN A 284 5.09 2.54 -9.56
CA ASN A 284 6.34 2.81 -8.85
C ASN A 284 6.28 4.09 -8.00
N ALA A 285 5.49 5.08 -8.44
CA ALA A 285 5.21 6.29 -7.69
C ALA A 285 4.30 6.05 -6.46
N GLY A 286 3.73 4.88 -6.34
CA GLY A 286 2.84 4.54 -5.23
C GLY A 286 1.42 5.10 -5.36
N VAL A 287 0.99 5.43 -6.57
CA VAL A 287 -0.36 5.97 -6.86
C VAL A 287 -1.35 4.85 -7.16
N VAL A 288 -0.91 3.83 -7.90
CA VAL A 288 -1.75 2.71 -8.33
C VAL A 288 -1.13 1.36 -8.02
N ASN A 289 -1.97 0.35 -7.98
CA ASN A 289 -1.63 -1.07 -7.98
C ASN A 289 -1.98 -1.65 -9.35
N ILE A 290 -1.07 -2.43 -9.94
CA ILE A 290 -1.30 -3.15 -11.18
C ILE A 290 -1.70 -4.59 -10.85
N CYS A 291 -2.77 -5.07 -11.46
CA CYS A 291 -3.21 -6.46 -11.38
C CYS A 291 -3.11 -7.10 -12.76
N TYR A 292 -2.15 -8.02 -12.94
CA TYR A 292 -1.90 -8.64 -14.23
C TYR A 292 -2.82 -9.84 -14.49
N CYS A 293 -3.18 -10.07 -15.77
CA CYS A 293 -3.92 -11.23 -16.17
C CYS A 293 -3.00 -12.45 -16.23
N MET A 294 -3.35 -13.51 -15.52
CA MET A 294 -2.65 -14.80 -15.64
C MET A 294 -2.93 -15.44 -16.99
N ASN A 295 -1.93 -16.12 -17.55
CA ASN A 295 -2.11 -16.93 -18.77
C ASN A 295 -2.94 -18.19 -18.44
N GLU A 296 -2.59 -18.87 -17.35
CA GLU A 296 -3.34 -19.99 -16.79
C GLU A 296 -3.31 -19.88 -15.24
N PRO A 297 -4.35 -20.34 -14.52
CA PRO A 297 -4.39 -20.30 -13.06
C PRO A 297 -3.54 -21.42 -12.43
N GLU A 298 -2.23 -21.31 -12.57
CA GLU A 298 -1.21 -22.27 -12.10
C GLU A 298 -0.04 -21.54 -11.41
N LEU A 299 0.72 -22.31 -10.64
CA LEU A 299 1.98 -21.83 -10.07
C LEU A 299 3.15 -22.07 -11.05
N PRO A 300 4.19 -21.21 -11.05
CA PRO A 300 4.37 -20.01 -10.23
C PRO A 300 3.63 -18.80 -10.79
N LEU A 301 3.10 -17.94 -9.92
CA LEU A 301 2.42 -16.71 -10.34
C LEU A 301 3.35 -15.76 -11.12
N LYS A 302 4.58 -15.59 -10.62
CA LYS A 302 5.57 -14.73 -11.25
C LYS A 302 6.11 -15.39 -12.51
N GLY A 303 5.91 -14.75 -13.66
CA GLY A 303 6.27 -15.27 -14.97
C GLY A 303 5.12 -15.95 -15.73
N ASN A 304 3.98 -16.21 -15.07
CA ASN A 304 2.80 -16.81 -15.67
C ASN A 304 1.67 -15.79 -15.87
N TYR A 305 1.99 -14.63 -16.47
CA TYR A 305 1.01 -13.59 -16.75
C TYR A 305 1.34 -12.87 -18.06
N ASP A 306 0.31 -12.27 -18.67
CA ASP A 306 0.46 -11.37 -19.81
C ASP A 306 0.65 -9.93 -19.34
N SER A 307 1.84 -9.37 -19.53
CA SER A 307 2.17 -8.00 -19.16
C SER A 307 1.37 -6.93 -19.94
N LYS A 308 0.66 -7.32 -21.00
CA LYS A 308 -0.17 -6.41 -21.80
C LYS A 308 -1.62 -6.36 -21.33
N LEU A 309 -2.04 -7.33 -20.52
CA LEU A 309 -3.40 -7.45 -20.00
C LEU A 309 -3.39 -7.20 -18.50
N TYR A 310 -3.93 -6.08 -18.07
CA TYR A 310 -3.94 -5.70 -16.66
C TYR A 310 -5.15 -4.83 -16.30
N LYS A 311 -5.46 -4.82 -15.02
CA LYS A 311 -6.36 -3.87 -14.35
C LYS A 311 -5.52 -2.91 -13.52
N ILE A 312 -6.01 -1.70 -13.26
CA ILE A 312 -5.35 -0.69 -12.44
C ILE A 312 -6.28 -0.30 -11.30
N TYR A 313 -5.77 -0.33 -10.07
CA TYR A 313 -6.49 0.10 -8.87
C TYR A 313 -5.76 1.25 -8.20
N TYR A 314 -6.49 2.17 -7.56
CA TYR A 314 -5.86 3.15 -6.66
C TYR A 314 -5.24 2.44 -5.45
N LYS A 315 -4.07 2.91 -5.00
CA LYS A 315 -3.44 2.47 -3.75
C LYS A 315 -4.14 2.96 -2.48
N ASP A 316 -5.20 3.75 -2.63
CA ASP A 316 -6.07 4.19 -1.55
C ASP A 316 -7.50 4.36 -2.07
N THR A 317 -8.45 3.66 -1.46
CA THR A 317 -9.84 3.68 -1.93
C THR A 317 -10.52 5.03 -1.69
N GLY A 318 -10.13 5.76 -0.66
CA GLY A 318 -10.62 7.13 -0.43
C GLY A 318 -10.26 8.07 -1.57
N LEU A 319 -9.10 7.90 -2.21
CA LEU A 319 -8.72 8.66 -3.40
C LEU A 319 -9.55 8.25 -4.62
N LEU A 320 -9.88 6.95 -4.76
CA LEU A 320 -10.83 6.51 -5.80
C LEU A 320 -12.18 7.20 -5.63
N ILE A 321 -12.74 7.19 -4.43
CA ILE A 321 -14.04 7.83 -4.14
C ILE A 321 -13.99 9.33 -4.42
N ALA A 322 -12.93 10.03 -4.02
CA ALA A 322 -12.77 11.45 -4.27
C ALA A 322 -12.55 11.82 -5.74
N SER A 323 -12.12 10.85 -6.56
CA SER A 323 -11.96 11.03 -8.03
C SER A 323 -13.27 10.88 -8.80
N LEU A 324 -14.35 10.46 -8.13
CA LEU A 324 -15.72 10.39 -8.67
C LEU A 324 -16.44 11.75 -8.52
N ASP A 325 -17.73 11.77 -8.80
CA ASP A 325 -18.56 12.96 -8.55
C ASP A 325 -18.68 13.28 -7.05
N GLU A 326 -19.20 14.47 -6.73
CA GLU A 326 -19.21 14.97 -5.35
C GLU A 326 -20.14 14.17 -4.43
N GLU A 327 -21.17 13.59 -4.98
CA GLU A 327 -22.21 12.81 -4.31
C GLU A 327 -21.75 11.37 -4.00
N ALA A 328 -20.66 10.89 -4.63
CA ALA A 328 -20.22 9.49 -4.52
C ALA A 328 -19.94 9.06 -3.07
N GLN A 329 -19.39 9.95 -2.22
CA GLN A 329 -19.21 9.67 -0.80
C GLN A 329 -20.55 9.44 -0.08
N GLU A 330 -21.53 10.30 -0.34
CA GLU A 330 -22.85 10.20 0.28
C GLU A 330 -23.60 8.96 -0.18
N ASP A 331 -23.52 8.64 -1.45
CA ASP A 331 -24.14 7.46 -2.04
C ASP A 331 -23.56 6.17 -1.47
N LEU A 332 -22.23 6.11 -1.27
CA LEU A 332 -21.57 4.98 -0.65
C LEU A 332 -21.96 4.81 0.82
N ARG A 333 -22.00 5.91 1.59
CA ARG A 333 -22.42 5.92 2.99
C ARG A 333 -23.88 5.49 3.16
N ALA A 334 -24.74 5.99 2.30
CA ALA A 334 -26.16 5.62 2.27
C ALA A 334 -26.40 4.19 1.74
N ASN A 335 -25.34 3.45 1.40
CA ASN A 335 -25.38 2.13 0.79
C ASN A 335 -26.32 2.07 -0.44
N LYS A 336 -26.38 3.17 -1.21
CA LYS A 336 -27.17 3.22 -2.43
C LYS A 336 -26.64 2.22 -3.46
N ASN A 337 -27.49 1.81 -4.39
CA ASN A 337 -27.07 0.96 -5.48
C ASN A 337 -26.28 1.79 -6.50
N LEU A 338 -24.96 1.73 -6.46
CA LEU A 338 -24.04 2.41 -7.39
C LEU A 338 -23.81 1.61 -8.68
N GLY A 339 -24.63 0.58 -8.96
CA GLY A 339 -24.50 -0.25 -10.16
C GLY A 339 -23.12 -0.94 -10.24
N THR A 340 -22.48 -0.85 -11.41
CA THR A 340 -21.14 -1.42 -11.66
C THR A 340 -20.04 -0.77 -10.82
N TYR A 341 -20.19 0.50 -10.42
CA TYR A 341 -19.23 1.19 -9.55
C TYR A 341 -19.08 0.52 -8.18
N LYS A 342 -20.16 0.02 -7.60
CA LYS A 342 -20.11 -0.66 -6.31
C LYS A 342 -19.15 -1.86 -6.36
N GLY A 343 -19.25 -2.68 -7.40
CA GLY A 343 -18.32 -3.80 -7.62
C GLY A 343 -16.87 -3.35 -7.78
N ALA A 344 -16.64 -2.27 -8.52
CA ALA A 344 -15.32 -1.70 -8.75
C ALA A 344 -14.68 -1.17 -7.45
N ILE A 345 -15.45 -0.47 -6.62
CA ILE A 345 -14.97 0.07 -5.33
C ILE A 345 -14.56 -1.08 -4.40
N TYR A 346 -15.39 -2.13 -4.26
CA TYR A 346 -15.06 -3.28 -3.41
C TYR A 346 -13.89 -4.12 -3.95
N GLU A 347 -13.76 -4.24 -5.27
CA GLU A 347 -12.59 -4.88 -5.89
C GLU A 347 -11.32 -4.06 -5.65
N ASN A 348 -11.39 -2.72 -5.77
CA ASN A 348 -10.27 -1.84 -5.49
C ASN A 348 -9.80 -1.96 -4.02
N ILE A 349 -10.72 -1.90 -3.04
CA ILE A 349 -10.34 -1.98 -1.63
C ILE A 349 -9.74 -3.34 -1.27
N VAL A 350 -10.30 -4.43 -1.80
CA VAL A 350 -9.74 -5.77 -1.60
C VAL A 350 -8.34 -5.87 -2.21
N GLY A 351 -8.15 -5.38 -3.45
CA GLY A 351 -6.84 -5.33 -4.09
C GLY A 351 -5.82 -4.53 -3.28
N ASP A 352 -6.19 -3.35 -2.79
CA ASP A 352 -5.33 -2.53 -1.93
C ASP A 352 -4.99 -3.24 -0.61
N MET A 353 -5.98 -3.86 0.05
CA MET A 353 -5.74 -4.63 1.28
C MET A 353 -4.84 -5.85 1.05
N LEU A 354 -4.91 -6.52 -0.10
CA LEU A 354 -4.00 -7.62 -0.45
C LEU A 354 -2.57 -7.11 -0.65
N VAL A 355 -2.39 -5.97 -1.33
CA VAL A 355 -1.06 -5.36 -1.52
C VAL A 355 -0.45 -4.95 -0.18
N LYS A 356 -1.22 -4.35 0.72
CA LYS A 356 -0.77 -3.98 2.08
C LYS A 356 -0.33 -5.18 2.93
N GLN A 357 -0.79 -6.39 2.57
CA GLN A 357 -0.32 -7.66 3.14
C GLN A 357 0.88 -8.26 2.39
N GLY A 358 1.39 -7.59 1.34
CA GLY A 358 2.55 -8.00 0.56
C GLY A 358 2.25 -9.00 -0.56
N TYR A 359 1.01 -9.08 -1.03
CA TYR A 359 0.68 -9.82 -2.24
C TYR A 359 0.89 -8.98 -3.50
N SER A 360 1.42 -9.59 -4.57
CA SER A 360 1.27 -9.06 -5.92
C SER A 360 -0.09 -9.47 -6.45
N LEU A 361 -0.73 -8.58 -7.22
CA LEU A 361 -2.09 -8.81 -7.69
C LEU A 361 -2.08 -9.51 -9.05
N TYR A 362 -2.86 -10.58 -9.14
CA TYR A 362 -3.14 -11.32 -10.36
C TYR A 362 -4.63 -11.62 -10.44
N TYR A 363 -5.20 -11.54 -11.66
CA TYR A 363 -6.54 -11.98 -11.99
C TYR A 363 -6.50 -13.01 -13.12
N TYR A 364 -7.58 -13.70 -13.36
CA TYR A 364 -7.70 -14.59 -14.51
C TYR A 364 -9.01 -14.32 -15.24
N SER A 365 -8.97 -14.37 -16.56
CA SER A 365 -10.15 -14.23 -17.37
C SER A 365 -9.98 -15.03 -18.65
N ASN A 366 -10.94 -15.95 -18.88
CA ASN A 366 -11.02 -16.75 -20.10
C ASN A 366 -12.43 -16.63 -20.67
N ASP A 367 -12.52 -16.43 -21.99
CA ASP A 367 -13.80 -16.28 -22.68
C ASP A 367 -14.49 -17.65 -22.95
N ARG A 368 -13.74 -18.75 -22.90
CA ARG A 368 -14.25 -20.11 -23.17
C ARG A 368 -13.59 -21.20 -22.31
N PRO A 369 -14.27 -21.74 -21.29
CA PRO A 369 -15.54 -21.27 -20.69
C PRO A 369 -15.39 -19.89 -20.10
N SER A 370 -16.48 -19.11 -20.01
CA SER A 370 -16.42 -17.78 -19.38
C SER A 370 -16.14 -17.91 -17.89
N ILE A 371 -14.86 -17.73 -17.53
CA ILE A 371 -14.37 -17.73 -16.15
C ILE A 371 -13.68 -16.39 -15.95
N GLU A 372 -14.13 -15.64 -14.95
CA GLU A 372 -13.43 -14.45 -14.48
C GLU A 372 -13.21 -14.59 -12.97
N MET A 373 -11.96 -14.45 -12.53
CA MET A 373 -11.56 -14.50 -11.13
C MET A 373 -10.83 -13.20 -10.77
N ASP A 374 -11.32 -12.53 -9.73
CA ASP A 374 -10.87 -11.17 -9.40
C ASP A 374 -9.44 -11.14 -8.90
N PHE A 375 -9.03 -12.07 -8.00
CA PHE A 375 -7.68 -12.14 -7.48
C PHE A 375 -7.24 -13.58 -7.23
N PHE A 376 -5.93 -13.75 -7.09
CA PHE A 376 -5.29 -14.96 -6.60
C PHE A 376 -4.32 -14.62 -5.48
N VAL A 377 -4.38 -15.41 -4.43
CA VAL A 377 -3.36 -15.45 -3.39
C VAL A 377 -2.76 -16.85 -3.32
N ARG A 378 -1.66 -17.01 -2.62
CA ARG A 378 -1.05 -18.34 -2.48
C ARG A 378 -0.55 -18.56 -1.04
N ASP A 379 -0.54 -19.83 -0.65
CA ASP A 379 0.31 -20.35 0.43
C ASP A 379 1.55 -21.07 -0.15
N SER A 380 2.18 -21.95 0.66
CA SER A 380 3.33 -22.76 0.19
C SER A 380 2.96 -23.70 -0.96
N ASP A 381 1.76 -24.29 -0.93
CA ASP A 381 1.38 -25.47 -1.70
C ASP A 381 0.13 -25.29 -2.57
N SER A 382 -0.54 -24.15 -2.46
CA SER A 382 -1.81 -23.94 -3.13
C SER A 382 -1.91 -22.56 -3.76
N LEU A 383 -2.55 -22.51 -4.92
CA LEU A 383 -3.06 -21.31 -5.54
C LEU A 383 -4.53 -21.14 -5.13
N ILE A 384 -4.88 -19.99 -4.57
CA ILE A 384 -6.18 -19.76 -3.96
C ILE A 384 -6.89 -18.65 -4.73
N PRO A 385 -7.93 -18.98 -5.53
CA PRO A 385 -8.77 -17.99 -6.18
C PRO A 385 -9.60 -17.22 -5.15
N VAL A 386 -9.66 -15.89 -5.31
CA VAL A 386 -10.43 -14.97 -4.46
C VAL A 386 -11.45 -14.24 -5.31
N GLU A 387 -12.72 -14.47 -5.04
CA GLU A 387 -13.85 -13.84 -5.70
C GLU A 387 -14.45 -12.74 -4.83
N VAL A 388 -14.61 -11.53 -5.37
CA VAL A 388 -15.19 -10.36 -4.70
C VAL A 388 -16.61 -10.12 -5.21
N LYS A 389 -17.61 -10.15 -4.34
CA LYS A 389 -19.03 -9.99 -4.72
C LYS A 389 -19.68 -8.81 -4.02
N ALA A 390 -19.96 -7.76 -4.76
CA ALA A 390 -20.64 -6.55 -4.26
C ALA A 390 -22.09 -6.80 -3.80
N ASN A 391 -22.70 -7.89 -4.23
CA ASN A 391 -24.04 -8.34 -3.87
C ASN A 391 -24.03 -9.85 -3.63
N ASP A 392 -25.18 -10.44 -3.27
CA ASP A 392 -25.34 -11.88 -3.04
C ASP A 392 -25.35 -12.72 -4.34
N GLY A 393 -24.55 -12.28 -5.33
CA GLY A 393 -24.46 -12.87 -6.66
C GLY A 393 -23.92 -14.30 -6.65
N ALA A 394 -24.26 -15.05 -7.70
CA ALA A 394 -23.80 -16.41 -7.93
C ALA A 394 -22.26 -16.46 -8.04
N THR A 395 -21.67 -17.50 -7.50
CA THR A 395 -20.23 -17.81 -7.54
C THR A 395 -19.92 -18.82 -8.67
N ALA A 396 -20.47 -18.58 -9.87
CA ALA A 396 -20.34 -19.51 -10.98
C ALA A 396 -18.87 -19.71 -11.41
N SER A 397 -18.13 -18.61 -11.56
CA SER A 397 -16.72 -18.65 -11.97
C SER A 397 -15.86 -19.40 -10.95
N LEU A 398 -16.01 -19.08 -9.64
CA LEU A 398 -15.29 -19.79 -8.57
C LEU A 398 -15.64 -21.27 -8.53
N ASN A 399 -16.95 -21.62 -8.61
CA ASN A 399 -17.38 -23.00 -8.63
C ASN A 399 -16.89 -23.78 -9.87
N ASN A 400 -16.82 -23.14 -11.03
CA ASN A 400 -16.30 -23.77 -12.25
C ASN A 400 -14.81 -24.01 -12.11
N LEU A 401 -14.04 -23.03 -11.66
CA LEU A 401 -12.59 -23.16 -11.46
C LEU A 401 -12.25 -24.28 -10.45
N LEU A 402 -13.04 -24.40 -9.36
CA LEU A 402 -12.85 -25.46 -8.34
C LEU A 402 -13.33 -26.86 -8.77
N LYS A 403 -13.98 -26.98 -9.92
CA LYS A 403 -14.39 -28.29 -10.50
C LYS A 403 -13.42 -28.80 -11.56
N GLU A 404 -12.55 -27.95 -12.05
CA GLU A 404 -11.64 -28.30 -13.11
C GLU A 404 -10.41 -29.06 -12.55
N ASP A 405 -10.32 -30.36 -12.82
CA ASP A 405 -9.15 -31.19 -12.48
C ASP A 405 -7.86 -30.72 -13.20
N LYS A 406 -8.01 -29.80 -14.15
CA LYS A 406 -6.91 -29.18 -14.89
C LYS A 406 -5.93 -28.41 -13.99
N TYR A 407 -6.40 -27.85 -12.87
CA TYR A 407 -5.62 -26.97 -12.00
C TYR A 407 -5.33 -27.62 -10.64
N PRO A 408 -4.35 -28.54 -10.54
CA PRO A 408 -4.09 -29.31 -9.31
C PRO A 408 -3.61 -28.45 -8.13
N ASP A 409 -3.06 -27.26 -8.41
CA ASP A 409 -2.63 -26.32 -7.38
C ASP A 409 -3.80 -25.65 -6.68
N ILE A 410 -5.02 -25.68 -7.25
CA ILE A 410 -6.21 -25.06 -6.68
C ILE A 410 -6.97 -26.07 -5.83
N LYS A 411 -6.76 -26.01 -4.51
CA LYS A 411 -7.40 -26.95 -3.56
C LYS A 411 -8.70 -26.39 -2.96
N TYR A 412 -8.82 -25.10 -2.85
CA TYR A 412 -9.97 -24.39 -2.32
C TYR A 412 -9.98 -22.93 -2.80
N GLY A 413 -11.08 -22.22 -2.56
CA GLY A 413 -11.20 -20.82 -2.90
C GLY A 413 -11.65 -19.96 -1.73
N ILE A 414 -11.73 -18.66 -1.95
CA ILE A 414 -12.23 -17.66 -0.99
C ILE A 414 -13.23 -16.75 -1.71
N LYS A 415 -14.39 -16.56 -1.07
CA LYS A 415 -15.39 -15.57 -1.46
C LYS A 415 -15.42 -14.44 -0.43
N LEU A 416 -15.21 -13.21 -0.89
CA LEU A 416 -15.34 -11.99 -0.09
C LEU A 416 -16.66 -11.28 -0.42
N GLY A 417 -17.44 -10.93 0.61
CA GLY A 417 -18.74 -10.32 0.39
C GLY A 417 -19.41 -9.83 1.67
N TYR A 418 -20.73 -9.70 1.63
CA TYR A 418 -21.53 -9.28 2.79
C TYR A 418 -21.91 -10.43 3.73
N LYS A 419 -21.74 -11.68 3.28
CA LYS A 419 -22.09 -12.85 4.08
C LYS A 419 -21.13 -13.06 5.23
N ASN A 420 -21.66 -13.61 6.32
CA ASN A 420 -20.88 -14.00 7.49
C ASN A 420 -19.88 -15.12 7.17
N ILE A 421 -19.00 -15.42 8.10
CA ILE A 421 -17.99 -16.47 8.00
C ILE A 421 -18.65 -17.82 7.77
N GLY A 422 -18.17 -18.59 6.81
CA GLY A 422 -18.64 -19.93 6.50
C GLY A 422 -17.70 -20.71 5.58
N PHE A 423 -17.94 -22.01 5.49
CA PHE A 423 -17.25 -22.93 4.57
C PHE A 423 -18.25 -23.96 4.02
N ASN A 424 -18.25 -24.17 2.73
CA ASN A 424 -19.20 -25.07 2.06
C ASN A 424 -18.56 -26.37 1.52
N GLY A 425 -17.37 -26.71 2.01
CA GLY A 425 -16.58 -27.86 1.54
C GLY A 425 -15.67 -27.56 0.36
N LYS A 426 -15.82 -26.41 -0.32
CA LYS A 426 -15.02 -26.01 -1.49
C LYS A 426 -14.34 -24.67 -1.32
N PHE A 427 -15.05 -23.69 -0.77
CA PHE A 427 -14.51 -22.35 -0.56
C PHE A 427 -14.98 -21.77 0.76
N TYR A 428 -14.15 -20.89 1.32
CA TYR A 428 -14.46 -20.07 2.46
C TYR A 428 -15.23 -18.83 2.03
N THR A 429 -16.18 -18.40 2.82
CA THR A 429 -16.85 -17.11 2.69
C THR A 429 -16.44 -16.25 3.86
N PHE A 430 -15.96 -15.04 3.59
CA PHE A 430 -15.61 -14.07 4.62
C PHE A 430 -16.24 -12.71 4.29
N PRO A 431 -16.67 -11.96 5.33
CA PRO A 431 -16.99 -10.55 5.18
C PRO A 431 -15.78 -9.77 4.66
N TYR A 432 -15.99 -8.73 3.85
CA TYR A 432 -14.93 -7.91 3.29
C TYR A 432 -13.94 -7.38 4.33
N PHE A 433 -14.46 -6.96 5.49
CA PHE A 433 -13.64 -6.38 6.54
C PHE A 433 -12.60 -7.35 7.11
N LEU A 434 -12.73 -8.66 6.89
CA LEU A 434 -11.73 -9.65 7.29
C LEU A 434 -10.59 -9.82 6.27
N THR A 435 -10.64 -9.13 5.13
CA THR A 435 -9.59 -9.23 4.10
C THR A 435 -8.20 -8.91 4.65
N PHE A 436 -8.05 -8.00 5.62
CA PHE A 436 -6.77 -7.66 6.21
C PHE A 436 -6.10 -8.81 7.00
N LEU A 437 -6.86 -9.82 7.39
CA LEU A 437 -6.38 -11.03 8.07
C LEU A 437 -6.10 -12.20 7.12
N LEU A 438 -6.33 -12.00 5.81
CA LEU A 438 -6.32 -13.11 4.84
C LEU A 438 -4.97 -13.80 4.75
N LYS A 439 -3.87 -13.03 4.75
CA LYS A 439 -2.52 -13.59 4.70
C LYS A 439 -2.22 -14.47 5.91
N ARG A 440 -2.57 -13.99 7.08
CA ARG A 440 -2.42 -14.73 8.34
C ARG A 440 -3.22 -16.04 8.29
N PHE A 441 -4.49 -15.97 7.88
CA PHE A 441 -5.37 -17.14 7.72
C PHE A 441 -4.77 -18.16 6.75
N VAL A 442 -4.39 -17.74 5.55
CA VAL A 442 -3.82 -18.61 4.51
C VAL A 442 -2.52 -19.28 4.97
N THR A 443 -1.66 -18.54 5.71
CA THR A 443 -0.37 -19.05 6.20
C THR A 443 -0.50 -20.01 7.38
N GLU A 444 -1.40 -19.74 8.32
CA GLU A 444 -1.49 -20.50 9.58
C GLU A 444 -2.44 -21.70 9.49
N ARG A 445 -3.45 -21.64 8.60
CA ARG A 445 -4.39 -22.74 8.39
C ARG A 445 -3.71 -24.06 8.05
N ASN A 446 -2.65 -24.01 7.24
CA ASN A 446 -1.93 -25.21 6.79
C ASN A 446 -0.98 -25.80 7.86
N LYS A 447 -0.85 -25.15 9.02
CA LYS A 447 -0.05 -25.65 10.13
C LYS A 447 -0.84 -26.54 11.10
N LYS A 448 -2.16 -26.62 10.90
CA LYS A 448 -3.08 -27.53 11.61
C LYS A 448 -3.44 -28.71 10.72
#